data_89684c3882c981922720b9eb99fcaf82
#
_entry.id   89684c3882c981922720b9eb99fcaf82
#
_cell.length_a   1.000
_cell.length_b   1.000
_cell.length_c   1.000
_cell.angle_alpha   90.00
_cell.angle_beta   90.00
_cell.angle_gamma   90.00
#
_symmetry.space_group_name_H-M   'P 1'
#
loop_
_entity.id
_entity.type
_entity.pdbx_description
1 polymer ?
#
loop_
_entity_poly.entity_id
_entity_poly.type
_entity_poly.pdbx_seq_one_letter_code
_entity_poly.pdbx_strand_id
1 'polypeptide(L)'
;MVVPKEDNFLINKFAGINAGADAELIDDSELVVCSGLILGSSGELIKQDGTRTWNNLPSGGGYYVLGQFFMSNGTIRTILYTGVSTKKVYYTDVNPAGGAPTWTEITTFSGLTTYSGVQLNDAFYISDSAGVHKYTTGTTAALLGSSPVDIDGLVSFQTQVFGFKGSTLYYTSIANPDVWAAPGGFLNIFPGDGDNITCIIPIGDRILIFKRTSVWILYLADDPVYWQVRGLNAEIGCTSKEAAKNIRGLIYFLSIRGMWVTDGVTFTRLSSNIEPMLTNRYGDLSSDSLILYGDEYILINFGATEFMYRFIQPRGFTQVNGWAGALKRIRTSTDSDYVAGCAFSLIRASIPGRGPDSQTVTISIKTKAWNIEDRVSRAKRGKYCIVGLGTKNQNTTVRPSYYWTADDQDTVPADFPAKSKTGTEAMKIQGPGYGRTFQLSIDESSTGWLEIHFINLVGMLKRQQIEATV
;
A
#
# COMPACT_ATOMS: atom_id res chain seq x y z
N MET A 1 -53.43 -14.91 -11.93
CA MET A 1 -52.01 -15.35 -12.11
C MET A 1 -51.13 -14.33 -11.38
N VAL A 2 -50.56 -14.68 -10.21
CA VAL A 2 -49.70 -13.74 -9.49
C VAL A 2 -48.30 -13.86 -10.09
N VAL A 3 -47.83 -12.77 -10.69
CA VAL A 3 -46.47 -12.70 -11.24
C VAL A 3 -45.49 -12.89 -10.07
N PRO A 4 -44.53 -13.83 -10.15
CA PRO A 4 -43.51 -13.97 -9.12
C PRO A 4 -42.70 -12.66 -8.99
N LYS A 5 -42.55 -12.18 -7.77
CA LYS A 5 -41.73 -10.99 -7.52
C LYS A 5 -40.28 -11.33 -7.82
N GLU A 6 -39.63 -10.62 -8.71
CA GLU A 6 -38.19 -10.69 -8.96
C GLU A 6 -37.48 -9.80 -7.93
N ASP A 7 -36.52 -10.36 -7.24
CA ASP A 7 -35.61 -9.60 -6.37
C ASP A 7 -34.32 -9.33 -7.16
N ASN A 8 -33.91 -8.08 -7.21
CA ASN A 8 -32.72 -7.63 -7.89
C ASN A 8 -31.75 -7.04 -6.88
N PHE A 9 -30.52 -7.54 -6.86
CA PHE A 9 -29.42 -7.00 -6.08
C PHE A 9 -28.43 -6.33 -7.03
N LEU A 10 -28.42 -5.02 -7.04
CA LEU A 10 -27.59 -4.21 -7.92
C LEU A 10 -26.44 -3.57 -7.16
N ILE A 11 -25.21 -3.93 -7.50
CA ILE A 11 -24.01 -3.21 -7.10
C ILE A 11 -23.61 -2.33 -8.28
N ASN A 12 -23.67 -1.03 -8.13
CA ASN A 12 -23.24 -0.04 -9.12
C ASN A 12 -22.12 0.88 -8.61
N LYS A 13 -21.72 0.70 -7.36
CA LYS A 13 -20.56 1.35 -6.74
C LYS A 13 -19.92 0.36 -5.79
N PHE A 14 -18.62 0.19 -5.90
CA PHE A 14 -17.86 -0.71 -5.06
C PHE A 14 -17.13 0.06 -3.95
N ALA A 15 -17.14 -0.47 -2.73
CA ALA A 15 -16.55 0.13 -1.54
C ALA A 15 -15.29 -0.62 -1.03
N GLY A 16 -14.79 -1.61 -1.80
CA GLY A 16 -13.58 -2.35 -1.44
C GLY A 16 -13.85 -3.57 -0.55
N ILE A 17 -12.79 -4.05 0.09
CA ILE A 17 -12.83 -5.28 0.90
C ILE A 17 -13.41 -4.99 2.29
N ASN A 18 -14.34 -5.84 2.71
CA ASN A 18 -14.73 -5.99 4.10
C ASN A 18 -14.68 -7.46 4.50
N ALA A 19 -13.64 -7.83 5.25
CA ALA A 19 -13.44 -9.14 5.86
C ALA A 19 -13.67 -9.09 7.39
N GLY A 20 -14.09 -7.95 7.93
CA GLY A 20 -14.32 -7.72 9.36
C GLY A 20 -15.67 -8.23 9.86
N ALA A 21 -16.57 -8.60 8.95
CA ALA A 21 -17.87 -9.16 9.26
C ALA A 21 -18.14 -10.40 8.39
N ASP A 22 -19.13 -11.19 8.79
CA ASP A 22 -19.57 -12.33 7.98
C ASP A 22 -20.04 -11.85 6.61
N ALA A 23 -19.80 -12.68 5.58
CA ALA A 23 -20.09 -12.34 4.18
C ALA A 23 -21.56 -11.94 3.92
N GLU A 24 -22.48 -12.33 4.79
CA GLU A 24 -23.91 -11.99 4.71
C GLU A 24 -24.22 -10.60 5.32
N LEU A 25 -23.35 -10.10 6.21
CA LEU A 25 -23.58 -8.90 7.03
C LEU A 25 -22.90 -7.64 6.48
N ILE A 26 -21.99 -7.78 5.51
CA ILE A 26 -21.33 -6.62 4.88
C ILE A 26 -22.31 -5.85 4.01
N ASP A 27 -22.00 -4.60 3.68
CA ASP A 27 -22.83 -3.79 2.77
C ASP A 27 -22.82 -4.36 1.36
N ASP A 28 -23.91 -4.10 0.59
CA ASP A 28 -24.03 -4.60 -0.78
C ASP A 28 -22.93 -4.08 -1.72
N SER A 29 -22.36 -2.92 -1.43
CA SER A 29 -21.25 -2.33 -2.16
C SER A 29 -19.87 -2.90 -1.77
N GLU A 30 -19.75 -3.63 -0.66
CA GLU A 30 -18.53 -4.22 -0.16
C GLU A 30 -18.29 -5.62 -0.73
N LEU A 31 -17.03 -6.02 -0.74
CA LEU A 31 -16.57 -7.28 -1.32
C LEU A 31 -15.84 -8.09 -0.25
N VAL A 32 -16.05 -9.40 -0.24
CA VAL A 32 -15.27 -10.32 0.61
C VAL A 32 -13.83 -10.44 0.09
N VAL A 33 -13.66 -10.46 -1.23
CA VAL A 33 -12.36 -10.47 -1.90
C VAL A 33 -12.37 -9.44 -3.03
N CYS A 34 -11.31 -8.66 -3.12
CA CYS A 34 -11.04 -7.73 -4.23
C CYS A 34 -9.54 -7.65 -4.45
N SER A 35 -9.03 -8.44 -5.37
CA SER A 35 -7.60 -8.59 -5.62
C SER A 35 -7.26 -8.27 -7.06
N GLY A 36 -6.13 -7.57 -7.28
CA GLY A 36 -5.69 -7.15 -8.61
C GLY A 36 -6.50 -6.02 -9.25
N LEU A 37 -7.32 -5.32 -8.46
CA LEU A 37 -8.23 -4.26 -8.93
C LEU A 37 -8.02 -2.95 -8.17
N ILE A 38 -8.45 -1.87 -8.77
CA ILE A 38 -8.44 -0.50 -8.24
C ILE A 38 -9.88 -0.01 -8.19
N LEU A 39 -10.24 0.68 -7.11
CA LEU A 39 -11.50 1.41 -7.03
C LEU A 39 -11.39 2.70 -7.85
N GLY A 40 -12.12 2.79 -8.94
CA GLY A 40 -12.14 3.96 -9.80
C GLY A 40 -12.95 5.13 -9.21
N SER A 41 -12.85 6.30 -9.84
CA SER A 41 -13.46 7.55 -9.34
C SER A 41 -15.00 7.50 -9.30
N SER A 42 -15.62 6.78 -10.20
CA SER A 42 -17.08 6.62 -10.28
C SER A 42 -17.62 5.46 -9.45
N GLY A 43 -16.72 4.66 -8.82
CA GLY A 43 -17.08 3.48 -8.04
C GLY A 43 -16.95 2.17 -8.79
N GLU A 44 -16.48 2.19 -10.02
CA GLU A 44 -16.14 1.01 -10.81
C GLU A 44 -14.89 0.31 -10.26
N LEU A 45 -14.71 -0.96 -10.62
CA LEU A 45 -13.46 -1.70 -10.38
C LEU A 45 -12.66 -1.73 -11.68
N ILE A 46 -11.42 -1.27 -11.62
CA ILE A 46 -10.50 -1.21 -12.75
C ILE A 46 -9.36 -2.18 -12.49
N LYS A 47 -9.05 -3.04 -13.47
CA LYS A 47 -7.90 -3.93 -13.37
C LYS A 47 -6.62 -3.12 -13.18
N GLN A 48 -5.81 -3.48 -12.19
CA GLN A 48 -4.52 -2.84 -11.96
C GLN A 48 -3.57 -3.09 -13.14
N ASP A 49 -2.68 -2.14 -13.40
CA ASP A 49 -1.60 -2.36 -14.35
C ASP A 49 -0.58 -3.35 -13.80
N GLY A 50 0.09 -4.06 -14.70
CA GLY A 50 1.19 -4.94 -14.36
C GLY A 50 2.40 -4.18 -13.79
N THR A 51 3.32 -4.91 -13.24
CA THR A 51 4.61 -4.38 -12.76
C THR A 51 5.71 -4.67 -13.78
N ARG A 52 6.71 -3.79 -13.82
CA ARG A 52 7.89 -3.94 -14.66
C ARG A 52 9.15 -3.97 -13.81
N THR A 53 10.02 -4.91 -14.09
CA THR A 53 11.36 -4.95 -13.48
C THR A 53 12.27 -3.91 -14.13
N TRP A 54 13.04 -3.18 -13.34
CA TRP A 54 14.07 -2.30 -13.87
C TRP A 54 15.19 -3.08 -14.52
N ASN A 55 15.60 -2.62 -15.70
CA ASN A 55 16.73 -3.20 -16.41
C ASN A 55 18.06 -2.64 -15.89
N ASN A 56 19.16 -3.36 -16.17
CA ASN A 56 20.54 -2.92 -15.88
C ASN A 56 20.76 -2.53 -14.41
N LEU A 57 20.22 -3.29 -13.48
CA LEU A 57 20.51 -3.10 -12.05
C LEU A 57 21.99 -3.41 -11.76
N PRO A 58 22.63 -2.71 -10.79
CA PRO A 58 23.99 -3.00 -10.41
C PRO A 58 24.10 -4.42 -9.83
N SER A 59 25.27 -5.03 -9.93
CA SER A 59 25.52 -6.35 -9.33
C SER A 59 25.40 -6.30 -7.81
N GLY A 60 24.89 -7.38 -7.19
CA GLY A 60 24.85 -7.51 -5.72
C GLY A 60 23.50 -7.88 -5.13
N GLY A 61 22.40 -7.69 -5.83
CA GLY A 61 21.05 -8.03 -5.35
C GLY A 61 20.61 -7.24 -4.11
N GLY A 62 19.37 -7.45 -3.68
CA GLY A 62 18.82 -6.76 -2.50
C GLY A 62 18.79 -5.24 -2.66
N TYR A 63 17.97 -4.76 -3.57
CA TYR A 63 17.94 -3.36 -3.95
C TYR A 63 16.99 -2.54 -3.08
N TYR A 64 17.50 -1.45 -2.49
CA TYR A 64 16.71 -0.51 -1.70
C TYR A 64 16.97 0.92 -2.15
N VAL A 65 15.91 1.62 -2.51
CA VAL A 65 16.01 3.04 -2.86
C VAL A 65 16.12 3.86 -1.58
N LEU A 66 17.21 4.61 -1.42
CA LEU A 66 17.39 5.55 -0.31
C LEU A 66 16.53 6.80 -0.51
N GLY A 67 16.46 7.29 -1.72
CA GLY A 67 15.68 8.47 -2.09
C GLY A 67 16.09 9.07 -3.41
N GLN A 68 15.53 10.23 -3.70
CA GLN A 68 15.93 11.07 -4.83
C GLN A 68 16.60 12.33 -4.32
N PHE A 69 17.61 12.76 -5.04
CA PHE A 69 18.32 14.00 -4.84
C PHE A 69 18.00 14.97 -5.97
N PHE A 70 17.26 16.01 -5.66
CA PHE A 70 16.89 17.09 -6.57
C PHE A 70 17.95 18.17 -6.46
N MET A 71 18.81 18.24 -7.45
CA MET A 71 19.93 19.18 -7.48
C MET A 71 19.49 20.54 -8.02
N SER A 72 20.16 21.61 -7.59
CA SER A 72 19.87 22.99 -8.00
C SER A 72 19.99 23.23 -9.51
N ASN A 73 20.79 22.41 -10.21
CA ASN A 73 20.92 22.44 -11.65
C ASN A 73 19.79 21.76 -12.44
N GLY A 74 18.74 21.26 -11.74
CA GLY A 74 17.60 20.55 -12.33
C GLY A 74 17.81 19.05 -12.54
N THR A 75 18.98 18.50 -12.21
CA THR A 75 19.23 17.05 -12.27
C THR A 75 18.49 16.35 -11.13
N ILE A 76 17.79 15.25 -11.46
CA ILE A 76 17.17 14.38 -10.49
C ILE A 76 17.98 13.09 -10.42
N ARG A 77 18.63 12.86 -9.29
CA ARG A 77 19.47 11.70 -9.03
C ARG A 77 18.75 10.70 -8.16
N THR A 78 18.58 9.47 -8.63
CA THR A 78 18.04 8.39 -7.82
C THR A 78 19.19 7.66 -7.13
N ILE A 79 19.12 7.50 -5.81
CA ILE A 79 20.15 6.87 -4.98
C ILE A 79 19.59 5.57 -4.42
N LEU A 80 20.32 4.47 -4.61
CA LEU A 80 19.96 3.16 -4.07
C LEU A 80 21.16 2.49 -3.39
N TYR A 81 20.89 1.50 -2.56
CA TYR A 81 21.93 0.58 -2.11
C TYR A 81 21.58 -0.87 -2.41
N THR A 82 22.62 -1.69 -2.60
CA THR A 82 22.49 -3.15 -2.73
C THR A 82 22.74 -3.81 -1.38
N GLY A 83 22.06 -4.93 -1.08
CA GLY A 83 21.98 -5.38 0.31
C GLY A 83 22.24 -6.85 0.62
N VAL A 84 22.67 -7.70 -0.34
CA VAL A 84 22.77 -9.14 -0.05
C VAL A 84 24.13 -9.53 0.57
N SER A 85 25.26 -9.14 -0.01
CA SER A 85 26.58 -9.57 0.47
C SER A 85 27.49 -8.41 0.82
N THR A 86 27.57 -7.40 -0.02
CA THR A 86 28.31 -6.18 0.23
C THR A 86 27.36 -5.03 -0.09
N LYS A 87 27.06 -4.22 0.92
CA LYS A 87 26.13 -3.11 0.74
C LYS A 87 26.87 -1.95 0.11
N LYS A 88 26.61 -1.70 -1.15
CA LYS A 88 27.16 -0.59 -1.93
C LYS A 88 26.09 0.41 -2.28
N VAL A 89 26.44 1.67 -2.33
CA VAL A 89 25.53 2.76 -2.72
C VAL A 89 25.82 3.15 -4.15
N TYR A 90 24.76 3.31 -4.93
CA TYR A 90 24.81 3.69 -6.34
C TYR A 90 23.86 4.84 -6.61
N TYR A 91 24.18 5.60 -7.67
CA TYR A 91 23.25 6.59 -8.18
C TYR A 91 23.07 6.48 -9.69
N THR A 92 21.97 7.00 -10.17
CA THR A 92 21.72 7.25 -11.59
C THR A 92 21.00 8.59 -11.78
N ASP A 93 21.40 9.32 -12.82
CA ASP A 93 20.75 10.56 -13.27
C ASP A 93 19.73 10.28 -14.40
N VAL A 94 19.70 9.04 -14.89
CA VAL A 94 18.73 8.60 -15.88
C VAL A 94 17.43 8.24 -15.17
N ASN A 95 16.32 8.73 -15.72
CA ASN A 95 15.01 8.30 -15.27
C ASN A 95 14.88 6.77 -15.44
N PRO A 96 14.80 5.98 -14.36
CA PRO A 96 14.74 4.52 -14.46
C PRO A 96 13.49 4.03 -15.18
N ALA A 97 12.48 4.88 -15.29
CA ALA A 97 11.20 4.58 -15.94
C ALA A 97 11.28 4.60 -17.47
N GLY A 98 12.20 5.36 -18.06
CA GLY A 98 12.25 5.63 -19.49
C GLY A 98 13.38 4.96 -20.27
N GLY A 99 14.35 4.31 -19.61
CA GLY A 99 15.52 3.79 -20.28
C GLY A 99 16.25 2.70 -19.54
N ALA A 100 17.43 2.29 -20.04
CA ALA A 100 18.39 1.46 -19.34
C ALA A 100 19.29 2.34 -18.47
N PRO A 101 19.08 2.46 -17.16
CA PRO A 101 19.88 3.35 -16.33
C PRO A 101 21.33 2.83 -16.25
N THR A 102 22.27 3.75 -16.29
CA THR A 102 23.66 3.48 -15.93
C THR A 102 23.82 3.85 -14.46
N TRP A 103 24.26 2.88 -13.66
CA TRP A 103 24.48 3.06 -12.24
C TRP A 103 25.95 3.35 -11.95
N THR A 104 26.21 4.42 -11.22
CA THR A 104 27.55 4.81 -10.78
C THR A 104 27.69 4.57 -9.29
N GLU A 105 28.73 3.87 -8.87
CA GLU A 105 29.01 3.59 -7.47
C GLU A 105 29.50 4.86 -6.73
N ILE A 106 28.96 5.10 -5.55
CA ILE A 106 29.53 6.07 -4.59
C ILE A 106 30.50 5.27 -3.73
N THR A 107 31.77 5.35 -4.06
CA THR A 107 32.83 4.47 -3.52
C THR A 107 33.14 4.65 -2.03
N THR A 108 32.63 5.70 -1.40
CA THR A 108 32.73 5.92 0.06
C THR A 108 32.03 4.82 0.83
N PHE A 109 30.97 4.22 0.26
CA PHE A 109 30.13 3.27 0.97
C PHE A 109 30.45 1.84 0.57
N SER A 110 31.09 1.12 1.48
CA SER A 110 31.32 -0.33 1.33
C SER A 110 31.24 -0.95 2.74
N GLY A 111 30.16 -1.66 3.04
CA GLY A 111 29.99 -2.23 4.38
C GLY A 111 28.80 -3.14 4.52
N LEU A 112 28.57 -3.62 5.74
CA LEU A 112 27.44 -4.53 6.06
C LEU A 112 26.26 -3.81 6.72
N THR A 113 26.32 -2.49 6.86
CA THR A 113 25.32 -1.71 7.59
C THR A 113 24.08 -1.37 6.76
N THR A 114 23.00 -1.06 7.43
CA THR A 114 21.82 -0.46 6.79
C THR A 114 22.07 1.02 6.57
N TYR A 115 21.67 1.51 5.41
CA TYR A 115 21.76 2.92 5.08
C TYR A 115 20.41 3.61 5.28
N SER A 116 20.46 4.88 5.65
CA SER A 116 19.32 5.79 5.57
C SER A 116 19.77 7.05 4.86
N GLY A 117 18.88 7.68 4.09
CA GLY A 117 19.24 8.85 3.33
C GLY A 117 18.13 9.89 3.29
N VAL A 118 18.52 11.18 3.31
CA VAL A 118 17.59 12.30 3.21
C VAL A 118 18.25 13.46 2.48
N GLN A 119 17.46 14.18 1.70
CA GLN A 119 17.89 15.44 1.10
C GLN A 119 17.58 16.61 2.03
N LEU A 120 18.54 17.54 2.14
CA LEU A 120 18.32 18.87 2.67
C LEU A 120 19.11 19.88 1.81
N ASN A 121 18.43 20.88 1.28
CA ASN A 121 19.00 21.82 0.33
C ASN A 121 19.67 21.11 -0.87
N ASP A 122 20.84 21.54 -1.27
CA ASP A 122 21.62 20.98 -2.38
C ASP A 122 22.63 19.90 -1.89
N ALA A 123 22.23 19.10 -0.90
CA ALA A 123 23.00 18.00 -0.37
C ALA A 123 22.10 16.80 -0.03
N PHE A 124 22.65 15.60 -0.16
CA PHE A 124 22.02 14.35 0.27
C PHE A 124 22.84 13.76 1.40
N TYR A 125 22.20 13.56 2.55
CA TYR A 125 22.84 13.02 3.74
C TYR A 125 22.58 11.52 3.83
N ILE A 126 23.64 10.72 4.03
CA ILE A 126 23.57 9.25 4.07
C ILE A 126 24.22 8.78 5.37
N SER A 127 23.50 8.01 6.17
CA SER A 127 24.04 7.39 7.38
C SER A 127 24.58 5.99 7.11
N ASP A 128 25.68 5.64 7.80
CA ASP A 128 26.23 4.29 7.87
C ASP A 128 26.82 4.01 9.27
N SER A 129 27.63 2.97 9.39
CA SER A 129 28.30 2.61 10.67
C SER A 129 29.40 3.59 11.09
N ALA A 130 29.94 4.37 10.16
CA ALA A 130 30.98 5.36 10.47
C ALA A 130 30.39 6.72 10.91
N GLY A 131 29.13 6.98 10.52
CA GLY A 131 28.46 8.23 10.85
C GLY A 131 27.54 8.71 9.73
N VAL A 132 27.34 10.02 9.66
CA VAL A 132 26.56 10.66 8.60
C VAL A 132 27.49 11.31 7.59
N HIS A 133 27.30 10.98 6.33
CA HIS A 133 28.06 11.52 5.20
C HIS A 133 27.23 12.52 4.42
N LYS A 134 27.88 13.60 3.99
CA LYS A 134 27.30 14.57 3.05
C LYS A 134 27.73 14.23 1.63
N TYR A 135 26.77 14.04 0.78
CA TYR A 135 26.94 13.79 -0.65
C TYR A 135 26.37 14.97 -1.44
N THR A 136 27.15 15.51 -2.37
CA THR A 136 26.72 16.61 -3.24
C THR A 136 26.84 16.23 -4.70
N THR A 137 27.98 15.66 -5.11
CA THR A 137 28.24 15.25 -6.50
C THR A 137 29.42 14.30 -6.57
N GLY A 138 29.66 13.71 -7.74
CA GLY A 138 30.78 12.81 -7.98
C GLY A 138 30.55 11.40 -7.43
N THR A 139 31.62 10.72 -7.08
CA THR A 139 31.63 9.32 -6.62
C THR A 139 32.03 9.15 -5.16
N THR A 140 32.15 10.23 -4.40
CA THR A 140 32.53 10.20 -2.98
C THR A 140 31.61 11.08 -2.15
N ALA A 141 31.45 10.73 -0.88
CA ALA A 141 30.73 11.51 0.12
C ALA A 141 31.65 11.83 1.30
N ALA A 142 31.50 12.99 1.91
CA ALA A 142 32.32 13.46 3.02
C ALA A 142 31.71 13.07 4.36
N LEU A 143 32.45 12.37 5.22
CA LEU A 143 32.03 12.08 6.59
C LEU A 143 31.97 13.38 7.40
N LEU A 144 30.84 13.61 8.07
CA LEU A 144 30.67 14.78 8.93
C LEU A 144 31.25 14.53 10.31
N GLY A 145 32.03 15.50 10.80
CA GLY A 145 32.63 15.43 12.11
C GLY A 145 31.60 15.36 13.25
N SER A 146 31.86 14.52 14.24
CA SER A 146 30.99 14.33 15.41
C SER A 146 29.57 13.87 15.10
N SER A 147 29.34 13.36 13.90
CA SER A 147 28.04 12.78 13.55
C SER A 147 27.82 11.45 14.29
N PRO A 148 26.57 11.15 14.68
CA PRO A 148 26.25 9.89 15.34
C PRO A 148 26.40 8.72 14.36
N VAL A 149 26.82 7.57 14.91
CA VAL A 149 27.05 6.34 14.15
C VAL A 149 25.85 5.40 14.19
N ASP A 150 25.69 4.56 13.16
CA ASP A 150 24.61 3.55 13.07
C ASP A 150 23.20 4.13 13.24
N ILE A 151 22.91 5.25 12.62
CA ILE A 151 21.58 5.87 12.66
C ILE A 151 20.56 5.00 11.91
N ASP A 152 19.44 4.67 12.57
CA ASP A 152 18.36 3.85 12.02
C ASP A 152 17.55 4.58 10.93
N GLY A 153 17.36 5.89 11.08
CA GLY A 153 16.65 6.72 10.12
C GLY A 153 17.06 8.18 10.15
N LEU A 154 17.04 8.83 8.98
CA LEU A 154 17.28 10.26 8.81
C LEU A 154 16.04 10.94 8.25
N VAL A 155 15.76 12.15 8.73
CA VAL A 155 14.68 13.03 8.25
C VAL A 155 15.18 14.46 8.20
N SER A 156 14.85 15.20 7.15
CA SER A 156 15.08 16.65 7.07
C SER A 156 13.82 17.40 7.48
N PHE A 157 14.02 18.43 8.28
CA PHE A 157 12.94 19.34 8.64
C PHE A 157 13.48 20.76 8.86
N GLN A 158 12.83 21.72 8.22
CA GLN A 158 13.33 23.10 8.18
C GLN A 158 14.78 23.16 7.67
N THR A 159 15.72 23.65 8.46
CA THR A 159 17.14 23.78 8.13
C THR A 159 18.01 22.69 8.75
N GLN A 160 17.39 21.70 9.40
CA GLN A 160 18.10 20.67 10.19
C GLN A 160 17.92 19.27 9.62
N VAL A 161 18.90 18.43 9.88
CA VAL A 161 18.79 16.98 9.72
C VAL A 161 18.59 16.36 11.10
N PHE A 162 17.58 15.52 11.21
CA PHE A 162 17.27 14.72 12.38
C PHE A 162 17.61 13.27 12.09
N GLY A 163 18.18 12.58 13.08
CA GLY A 163 18.43 11.16 13.03
C GLY A 163 18.00 10.48 14.32
N PHE A 164 17.73 9.20 14.29
CA PHE A 164 17.38 8.46 15.50
C PHE A 164 18.09 7.11 15.58
N LYS A 165 18.39 6.68 16.81
CA LYS A 165 18.92 5.37 17.13
C LYS A 165 18.45 4.96 18.52
N GLY A 166 17.85 3.77 18.63
CA GLY A 166 17.26 3.36 19.90
C GLY A 166 16.21 4.35 20.38
N SER A 167 16.33 4.83 21.62
CA SER A 167 15.42 5.86 22.18
C SER A 167 15.94 7.29 22.02
N THR A 168 17.03 7.49 21.28
CA THR A 168 17.69 8.79 21.17
C THR A 168 17.39 9.43 19.81
N LEU A 169 16.95 10.68 19.84
CA LEU A 169 16.81 11.56 18.70
C LEU A 169 18.02 12.48 18.64
N TYR A 170 18.75 12.48 17.53
CA TYR A 170 19.87 13.36 17.24
C TYR A 170 19.43 14.47 16.30
N TYR A 171 20.06 15.64 16.40
CA TYR A 171 19.75 16.76 15.52
C TYR A 171 21.00 17.60 15.24
N THR A 172 21.02 18.21 14.04
CA THR A 172 22.07 19.15 13.65
C THR A 172 21.79 20.55 14.16
N SER A 173 22.78 21.41 14.11
CA SER A 173 22.61 22.85 14.40
C SER A 173 21.57 23.48 13.46
N ILE A 174 20.78 24.39 13.99
CA ILE A 174 19.80 25.18 13.20
C ILE A 174 20.49 26.04 12.15
N ALA A 175 21.69 26.57 12.48
CA ALA A 175 22.43 27.43 11.59
C ALA A 175 23.23 26.66 10.51
N ASN A 176 23.58 25.40 10.75
CA ASN A 176 24.40 24.61 9.84
C ASN A 176 24.04 23.10 9.95
N PRO A 177 23.42 22.50 8.93
CA PRO A 177 23.02 21.10 8.93
C PRO A 177 24.20 20.12 8.89
N ASP A 178 25.43 20.58 8.73
CA ASP A 178 26.63 19.73 8.76
C ASP A 178 27.20 19.57 10.19
N VAL A 179 26.69 20.31 11.17
CA VAL A 179 27.21 20.33 12.55
C VAL A 179 26.31 19.52 13.48
N TRP A 180 26.79 18.37 13.92
CA TRP A 180 26.13 17.46 14.88
C TRP A 180 26.54 17.69 16.33
N ALA A 181 27.73 18.26 16.57
CA ALA A 181 28.16 18.73 17.88
C ALA A 181 27.45 20.04 18.29
N ALA A 182 27.67 20.52 19.48
CA ALA A 182 27.11 21.81 19.92
C ALA A 182 27.33 22.94 18.88
N PRO A 183 26.29 23.69 18.47
CA PRO A 183 24.91 23.75 18.99
C PRO A 183 23.93 22.65 18.48
N GLY A 184 24.37 21.63 17.74
CA GLY A 184 23.64 20.41 17.53
C GLY A 184 23.63 19.55 18.81
N GLY A 185 22.91 18.41 18.81
CA GLY A 185 22.83 17.60 20.00
C GLY A 185 21.92 16.37 19.91
N PHE A 186 21.43 15.94 21.04
CA PHE A 186 20.53 14.82 21.14
C PHE A 186 19.48 15.00 22.23
N LEU A 187 18.34 14.30 22.08
CA LEU A 187 17.28 14.19 23.08
C LEU A 187 16.97 12.71 23.32
N ASN A 188 16.84 12.33 24.57
CA ASN A 188 16.38 10.99 24.93
C ASN A 188 14.85 11.01 25.04
N ILE A 189 14.20 10.20 24.22
CA ILE A 189 12.73 10.09 24.17
C ILE A 189 12.32 8.92 25.06
N PHE A 190 12.05 9.23 26.33
CA PHE A 190 11.61 8.28 27.35
C PHE A 190 12.35 6.94 27.31
N PRO A 191 13.65 6.89 27.62
CA PRO A 191 14.53 5.72 27.39
C PRO A 191 14.23 4.53 28.32
N GLY A 192 13.37 4.68 29.32
CA GLY A 192 13.07 3.63 30.31
C GLY A 192 11.89 2.72 29.95
N ASP A 193 11.22 2.92 28.81
CA ASP A 193 10.05 2.13 28.41
C ASP A 193 10.39 0.83 27.64
N GLY A 194 11.67 0.61 27.34
CA GLY A 194 12.13 -0.57 26.60
C GLY A 194 11.77 -0.57 25.13
N ASP A 195 11.21 0.53 24.60
CA ASP A 195 10.77 0.67 23.21
C ASP A 195 11.66 1.68 22.46
N ASN A 196 12.00 1.36 21.22
CA ASN A 196 12.86 2.17 20.38
C ASN A 196 12.06 3.06 19.43
N ILE A 197 12.65 4.18 19.04
CA ILE A 197 12.12 5.02 17.97
C ILE A 197 12.17 4.22 16.67
N THR A 198 11.05 4.13 15.98
CA THR A 198 10.90 3.44 14.69
C THR A 198 10.78 4.40 13.53
N CYS A 199 10.18 5.58 13.77
CA CYS A 199 9.96 6.57 12.72
C CYS A 199 9.85 7.98 13.32
N ILE A 200 10.26 8.97 12.56
CA ILE A 200 10.02 10.39 12.87
C ILE A 200 9.43 11.08 11.63
N ILE A 201 8.39 11.87 11.81
CA ILE A 201 7.68 12.53 10.70
C ILE A 201 7.35 13.98 11.05
N PRO A 202 7.74 14.95 10.23
CA PRO A 202 7.33 16.34 10.40
C PRO A 202 5.83 16.53 10.12
N ILE A 203 5.18 17.35 10.96
CA ILE A 203 3.80 17.79 10.79
C ILE A 203 3.66 19.26 11.21
N GLY A 204 3.36 20.15 10.26
CA GLY A 204 3.35 21.58 10.51
C GLY A 204 4.70 22.10 11.01
N ASP A 205 4.73 22.63 12.21
CA ASP A 205 5.90 23.16 12.93
C ASP A 205 6.51 22.19 13.96
N ARG A 206 6.08 20.93 13.94
CA ARG A 206 6.39 19.90 14.95
C ARG A 206 6.91 18.64 14.30
N ILE A 207 7.43 17.73 15.14
CA ILE A 207 7.84 16.38 14.71
C ILE A 207 7.08 15.36 15.53
N LEU A 208 6.36 14.46 14.86
CA LEU A 208 5.87 13.24 15.49
C LEU A 208 7.00 12.20 15.56
N ILE A 209 7.18 11.64 16.73
CA ILE A 209 8.17 10.61 17.04
C ILE A 209 7.41 9.35 17.38
N PHE A 210 7.53 8.35 16.53
CA PHE A 210 6.90 7.06 16.72
C PHE A 210 7.90 6.09 17.33
N LYS A 211 7.47 5.40 18.35
CA LYS A 211 8.03 4.15 18.81
C LYS A 211 7.18 2.98 18.32
N ARG A 212 7.51 1.76 18.64
CA ARG A 212 6.74 0.60 18.19
C ARG A 212 5.33 0.56 18.81
N THR A 213 5.17 1.05 20.03
CA THR A 213 3.91 0.99 20.80
C THR A 213 3.41 2.35 21.26
N SER A 214 4.14 3.43 21.02
CA SER A 214 3.77 4.78 21.48
C SER A 214 4.07 5.87 20.46
N VAL A 215 3.40 7.01 20.60
CA VAL A 215 3.59 8.21 19.79
C VAL A 215 3.86 9.41 20.69
N TRP A 216 4.88 10.15 20.34
CA TRP A 216 5.34 11.36 21.01
C TRP A 216 5.33 12.52 20.02
N ILE A 217 5.26 13.73 20.54
CA ILE A 217 5.36 14.95 19.74
C ILE A 217 6.46 15.84 20.30
N LEU A 218 7.31 16.34 19.41
CA LEU A 218 8.35 17.31 19.70
C LEU A 218 7.90 18.68 19.18
N TYR A 219 7.73 19.63 20.10
CA TYR A 219 7.54 21.03 19.81
C TYR A 219 8.90 21.72 19.72
N LEU A 220 9.18 22.28 18.56
CA LEU A 220 10.42 22.99 18.29
C LEU A 220 10.29 24.47 18.69
N ALA A 221 11.40 25.04 19.07
CA ALA A 221 11.60 26.48 19.32
C ALA A 221 12.92 26.91 18.66
N ASP A 222 13.17 28.20 18.59
CA ASP A 222 14.40 28.76 18.01
C ASP A 222 15.68 28.26 18.69
N ASP A 223 15.59 27.97 19.99
CA ASP A 223 16.69 27.35 20.76
C ASP A 223 16.27 25.93 21.24
N PRO A 224 17.06 24.88 20.96
CA PRO A 224 16.79 23.52 21.40
C PRO A 224 16.60 23.36 22.92
N VAL A 225 17.09 24.27 23.75
CA VAL A 225 16.89 24.26 25.20
C VAL A 225 15.40 24.41 25.58
N TYR A 226 14.60 25.04 24.72
CA TYR A 226 13.17 25.25 24.94
C TYR A 226 12.29 24.20 24.23
N TRP A 227 12.88 23.21 23.56
CA TRP A 227 12.13 22.14 22.94
C TRP A 227 11.38 21.31 23.98
N GLN A 228 10.15 20.94 23.65
CA GLN A 228 9.29 20.18 24.54
C GLN A 228 8.84 18.88 23.89
N VAL A 229 9.03 17.76 24.59
CA VAL A 229 8.55 16.45 24.20
C VAL A 229 7.32 16.09 25.05
N ARG A 230 6.25 15.66 24.39
CA ARG A 230 5.04 15.18 25.07
C ARG A 230 4.58 13.85 24.50
N GLY A 231 4.08 12.95 25.35
CA GLY A 231 3.39 11.75 24.91
C GLY A 231 2.02 12.08 24.34
N LEU A 232 1.68 11.49 23.21
CA LEU A 232 0.35 11.61 22.58
C LEU A 232 -0.47 10.34 22.77
N ASN A 233 0.15 9.18 22.59
CA ASN A 233 -0.52 7.89 22.69
C ASN A 233 0.47 6.85 23.22
N ALA A 234 0.03 5.97 24.12
CA ALA A 234 0.85 4.95 24.77
C ALA A 234 0.49 3.52 24.33
N GLU A 235 -0.43 3.34 23.38
CA GLU A 235 -0.91 2.03 22.95
C GLU A 235 -0.75 1.77 21.45
N ILE A 236 -0.46 2.83 20.68
CA ILE A 236 -0.37 2.79 19.23
C ILE A 236 0.97 3.38 18.82
N GLY A 237 1.70 2.69 17.97
CA GLY A 237 2.97 3.17 17.43
C GLY A 237 3.13 2.80 15.96
N CYS A 238 4.33 2.99 15.42
CA CYS A 238 4.66 2.71 14.03
C CYS A 238 5.65 1.54 13.94
N THR A 239 5.48 0.70 12.93
CA THR A 239 6.25 -0.54 12.79
C THR A 239 7.64 -0.33 12.20
N SER A 240 7.84 0.63 11.30
CA SER A 240 9.11 0.87 10.62
C SER A 240 9.27 2.34 10.19
N LYS A 241 10.48 2.71 9.78
CA LYS A 241 10.80 4.07 9.28
C LYS A 241 10.07 4.46 8.01
N GLU A 242 9.70 3.49 7.19
CA GLU A 242 8.96 3.72 5.95
C GLU A 242 7.44 3.54 6.12
N ALA A 243 7.01 3.14 7.30
CA ALA A 243 5.63 2.84 7.61
C ALA A 243 4.79 4.07 8.00
N ALA A 244 5.33 5.27 7.93
CA ALA A 244 4.58 6.51 8.17
C ALA A 244 4.90 7.55 7.09
N LYS A 245 3.86 8.28 6.65
CA LYS A 245 3.99 9.38 5.66
C LYS A 245 3.01 10.51 5.96
N ASN A 246 3.50 11.73 5.77
CA ASN A 246 2.66 12.92 5.76
C ASN A 246 2.04 13.06 4.36
N ILE A 247 0.72 12.95 4.29
CA ILE A 247 -0.05 13.08 3.05
C ILE A 247 -1.08 14.18 3.27
N ARG A 248 -0.90 15.31 2.62
CA ARG A 248 -1.80 16.47 2.68
C ARG A 248 -2.09 16.96 4.13
N GLY A 249 -1.08 16.92 4.99
CA GLY A 249 -1.20 17.37 6.39
C GLY A 249 -1.72 16.34 7.37
N LEU A 250 -2.07 15.15 6.92
CA LEU A 250 -2.41 14.01 7.75
C LEU A 250 -1.27 12.98 7.73
N ILE A 251 -0.98 12.40 8.88
CA ILE A 251 0.00 11.32 8.99
C ILE A 251 -0.73 9.98 8.92
N TYR A 252 -0.51 9.27 7.84
CA TYR A 252 -0.91 7.88 7.69
C TYR A 252 0.23 6.99 8.14
N PHE A 253 -0.06 5.97 8.94
CA PHE A 253 0.99 5.09 9.46
C PHE A 253 0.50 3.67 9.71
N LEU A 254 1.44 2.73 9.69
CA LEU A 254 1.19 1.32 9.95
C LEU A 254 1.62 0.98 11.37
N SER A 255 0.72 0.38 12.10
CA SER A 255 0.92 -0.16 13.43
C SER A 255 0.87 -1.69 13.40
N ILE A 256 1.27 -2.35 14.46
CA ILE A 256 1.06 -3.79 14.68
C ILE A 256 -0.41 -4.18 14.45
N ARG A 257 -1.34 -3.26 14.77
CA ARG A 257 -2.81 -3.47 14.65
C ARG A 257 -3.41 -2.95 13.34
N GLY A 258 -2.60 -2.68 12.32
CA GLY A 258 -3.08 -2.21 11.02
C GLY A 258 -2.77 -0.75 10.71
N MET A 259 -3.57 -0.13 9.84
CA MET A 259 -3.37 1.23 9.34
C MET A 259 -4.16 2.25 10.15
N TRP A 260 -3.51 3.36 10.45
CA TRP A 260 -4.05 4.48 11.20
C TRP A 260 -3.78 5.81 10.50
N VAL A 261 -4.56 6.81 10.85
CA VAL A 261 -4.35 8.20 10.45
C VAL A 261 -4.40 9.10 11.68
N THR A 262 -3.57 10.16 11.69
CA THR A 262 -3.58 11.19 12.73
C THR A 262 -3.32 12.58 12.14
N ASP A 263 -3.92 13.57 12.74
CA ASP A 263 -3.65 14.99 12.53
C ASP A 263 -2.64 15.55 13.56
N GLY A 264 -2.05 14.67 14.38
CA GLY A 264 -1.18 15.03 15.50
C GLY A 264 -1.93 15.26 16.81
N VAL A 265 -3.24 15.04 16.85
CA VAL A 265 -4.11 15.15 18.05
C VAL A 265 -4.99 13.93 18.19
N THR A 266 -5.71 13.60 17.13
CA THR A 266 -6.65 12.47 17.07
C THR A 266 -6.05 11.29 16.33
N PHE A 267 -6.45 10.08 16.70
CA PHE A 267 -6.01 8.83 16.06
C PHE A 267 -7.23 8.06 15.59
N THR A 268 -7.32 7.82 14.30
CA THR A 268 -8.40 7.05 13.69
C THR A 268 -7.88 5.81 12.99
N ARG A 269 -8.45 4.65 13.30
CA ARG A 269 -8.12 3.40 12.65
C ARG A 269 -8.85 3.31 11.30
N LEU A 270 -8.12 2.98 10.24
CA LEU A 270 -8.67 2.88 8.89
C LEU A 270 -8.88 1.42 8.44
N SER A 271 -8.11 0.48 8.97
CA SER A 271 -8.04 -0.90 8.51
C SER A 271 -8.95 -1.89 9.24
N SER A 272 -10.01 -1.44 9.92
CA SER A 272 -10.94 -2.33 10.62
C SER A 272 -11.54 -3.41 9.69
N ASN A 273 -11.88 -3.03 8.47
CA ASN A 273 -12.49 -3.91 7.49
C ASN A 273 -11.58 -5.03 6.95
N ILE A 274 -10.26 -4.86 7.06
CA ILE A 274 -9.28 -5.88 6.63
C ILE A 274 -8.52 -6.53 7.80
N GLU A 275 -8.89 -6.22 9.03
CA GLU A 275 -8.19 -6.73 10.22
C GLU A 275 -8.07 -8.26 10.27
N PRO A 276 -9.12 -9.05 9.96
CA PRO A 276 -8.99 -10.51 9.97
C PRO A 276 -7.95 -11.02 8.96
N MET A 277 -7.74 -10.31 7.86
CA MET A 277 -6.72 -10.65 6.87
C MET A 277 -5.30 -10.34 7.36
N LEU A 278 -5.16 -9.46 8.37
CA LEU A 278 -3.88 -9.05 8.96
C LEU A 278 -3.52 -9.81 10.25
N THR A 279 -4.42 -10.63 10.81
CA THR A 279 -4.21 -11.33 12.09
C THR A 279 -3.07 -12.34 12.06
N ASN A 280 -2.78 -12.94 10.91
CA ASN A 280 -1.68 -13.91 10.72
C ASN A 280 -0.37 -13.25 10.28
N ARG A 281 -0.23 -11.96 10.49
CA ARG A 281 0.94 -11.17 10.15
C ARG A 281 2.09 -11.43 11.12
N TYR A 282 2.70 -12.61 11.01
CA TYR A 282 3.87 -13.02 11.76
C TYR A 282 5.12 -12.82 10.90
N GLY A 283 5.75 -11.68 10.97
CA GLY A 283 6.93 -11.44 10.18
C GLY A 283 7.75 -10.25 10.67
N ASP A 284 8.82 -9.98 9.96
CA ASP A 284 9.63 -8.80 10.19
C ASP A 284 8.85 -7.54 9.79
N LEU A 285 8.31 -6.85 10.78
CA LEU A 285 7.58 -5.60 10.63
C LEU A 285 8.47 -4.43 10.15
N SER A 286 9.78 -4.64 10.08
CA SER A 286 10.72 -3.63 9.56
C SER A 286 10.54 -3.35 8.07
N SER A 287 9.90 -4.26 7.34
CA SER A 287 9.57 -4.12 5.92
C SER A 287 8.24 -3.40 5.65
N ASP A 288 7.47 -3.07 6.69
CA ASP A 288 6.23 -2.30 6.55
C ASP A 288 6.52 -0.94 5.90
N SER A 289 5.73 -0.58 4.90
CA SER A 289 5.90 0.68 4.18
C SER A 289 4.62 1.16 3.54
N LEU A 290 4.49 2.47 3.37
CA LEU A 290 3.39 3.08 2.63
C LEU A 290 3.87 4.29 1.81
N ILE A 291 3.21 4.52 0.68
CA ILE A 291 3.44 5.68 -0.18
C ILE A 291 2.12 6.21 -0.75
N LEU A 292 2.09 7.49 -1.08
CA LEU A 292 1.03 8.05 -1.92
C LEU A 292 1.31 7.70 -3.38
N TYR A 293 0.35 7.08 -4.06
CA TYR A 293 0.44 6.63 -5.44
C TYR A 293 -0.51 7.42 -6.34
N GLY A 294 0.01 8.02 -7.41
CA GLY A 294 -0.79 8.75 -8.39
C GLY A 294 -1.58 9.94 -7.82
N ASP A 295 -1.22 10.44 -6.64
CA ASP A 295 -1.94 11.46 -5.86
C ASP A 295 -3.40 11.08 -5.50
N GLU A 296 -3.83 9.83 -5.75
CA GLU A 296 -5.19 9.36 -5.55
C GLU A 296 -5.32 8.32 -4.44
N TYR A 297 -4.36 7.38 -4.30
CA TYR A 297 -4.45 6.31 -3.31
C TYR A 297 -3.15 6.05 -2.57
N ILE A 298 -3.29 5.43 -1.42
CA ILE A 298 -2.15 5.00 -0.61
C ILE A 298 -1.87 3.54 -0.93
N LEU A 299 -0.67 3.26 -1.40
CA LEU A 299 -0.17 1.90 -1.56
C LEU A 299 0.53 1.48 -0.27
N ILE A 300 0.20 0.30 0.23
CA ILE A 300 0.57 -0.19 1.55
C ILE A 300 1.20 -1.57 1.41
N ASN A 301 2.35 -1.75 2.04
CA ASN A 301 2.95 -3.07 2.26
C ASN A 301 3.00 -3.36 3.76
N PHE A 302 2.37 -4.43 4.18
CA PHE A 302 2.43 -4.93 5.55
C PHE A 302 3.49 -6.04 5.73
N GLY A 303 4.65 -5.90 5.11
CA GLY A 303 5.81 -6.75 5.32
C GLY A 303 5.95 -7.97 4.40
N ALA A 304 4.90 -8.39 3.70
CA ALA A 304 4.93 -9.52 2.77
C ALA A 304 4.12 -9.25 1.50
N THR A 305 4.42 -9.98 0.43
CA THR A 305 3.76 -9.83 -0.89
C THR A 305 2.25 -10.04 -0.85
N GLU A 306 1.79 -10.95 -0.02
CA GLU A 306 0.38 -11.28 0.18
C GLU A 306 -0.38 -10.22 0.99
N PHE A 307 0.34 -9.32 1.66
CA PHE A 307 -0.22 -8.25 2.46
C PHE A 307 -0.03 -6.86 1.82
N MET A 308 -0.07 -6.79 0.50
CA MET A 308 -0.06 -5.54 -0.25
C MET A 308 -1.48 -5.06 -0.51
N TYR A 309 -1.76 -3.82 -0.14
CA TYR A 309 -3.08 -3.22 -0.30
C TYR A 309 -3.00 -1.82 -0.90
N ARG A 310 -4.08 -1.41 -1.57
CA ARG A 310 -4.36 -0.02 -1.91
C ARG A 310 -5.51 0.48 -1.05
N PHE A 311 -5.38 1.70 -0.59
CA PHE A 311 -6.42 2.39 0.16
C PHE A 311 -6.81 3.68 -0.54
N ILE A 312 -8.10 3.89 -0.74
CA ILE A 312 -8.70 5.11 -1.26
C ILE A 312 -9.71 5.63 -0.25
N GLN A 313 -9.45 6.83 0.27
CA GLN A 313 -10.40 7.46 1.18
C GLN A 313 -11.52 8.15 0.38
N PRO A 314 -12.81 7.98 0.76
CA PRO A 314 -13.35 7.17 1.87
C PRO A 314 -13.73 5.71 1.48
N ARG A 315 -13.34 5.22 0.30
CA ARG A 315 -13.91 4.02 -0.32
C ARG A 315 -13.45 2.70 0.26
N GLY A 316 -12.17 2.59 0.70
CA GLY A 316 -11.69 1.37 1.33
C GLY A 316 -10.46 0.73 0.69
N PHE A 317 -10.29 -0.56 0.93
CA PHE A 317 -9.09 -1.33 0.56
C PHE A 317 -9.33 -2.25 -0.62
N THR A 318 -8.32 -2.41 -1.46
CA THR A 318 -8.21 -3.51 -2.44
C THR A 318 -6.84 -4.15 -2.31
N GLN A 319 -6.76 -5.47 -2.51
CA GLN A 319 -5.49 -6.19 -2.48
C GLN A 319 -4.74 -6.03 -3.80
N VAL A 320 -3.43 -5.84 -3.71
CA VAL A 320 -2.54 -5.68 -4.86
C VAL A 320 -1.82 -6.98 -5.16
N ASN A 321 -1.77 -7.39 -6.42
CA ASN A 321 -1.07 -8.59 -6.86
C ASN A 321 0.25 -8.26 -7.56
N GLY A 322 1.25 -9.11 -7.39
CA GLY A 322 2.51 -9.06 -8.13
C GLY A 322 3.55 -8.05 -7.62
N TRP A 323 3.40 -7.55 -6.40
CA TRP A 323 4.32 -6.59 -5.79
C TRP A 323 4.99 -7.17 -4.55
N ALA A 324 6.22 -6.73 -4.27
CA ALA A 324 6.97 -7.14 -3.09
C ALA A 324 7.96 -6.06 -2.64
N GLY A 325 8.16 -5.93 -1.33
CA GLY A 325 9.23 -5.17 -0.72
C GLY A 325 8.87 -3.74 -0.29
N ALA A 326 9.88 -3.03 0.21
CA ALA A 326 9.73 -1.68 0.74
C ALA A 326 9.38 -0.68 -0.37
N LEU A 327 8.37 0.15 -0.11
CA LEU A 327 7.84 1.10 -1.08
C LEU A 327 8.58 2.44 -0.99
N LYS A 328 9.02 2.96 -2.13
CA LYS A 328 9.58 4.31 -2.27
C LYS A 328 8.99 5.00 -3.49
N ARG A 329 8.67 6.30 -3.33
CA ARG A 329 8.22 7.14 -4.44
C ARG A 329 9.42 7.67 -5.21
N ILE A 330 9.39 7.50 -6.54
CA ILE A 330 10.32 8.13 -7.46
C ILE A 330 9.55 9.08 -8.36
N ARG A 331 10.01 10.33 -8.44
CA ARG A 331 9.49 11.32 -9.35
C ARG A 331 10.32 11.35 -10.62
N THR A 332 9.63 11.50 -11.74
CA THR A 332 10.24 11.77 -13.05
C THR A 332 9.93 13.20 -13.48
N SER A 333 10.55 13.68 -14.52
CA SER A 333 10.30 15.05 -15.03
C SER A 333 8.87 15.25 -15.54
N THR A 334 8.16 14.18 -15.86
CA THR A 334 6.81 14.22 -16.45
C THR A 334 5.75 13.55 -15.62
N ASP A 335 6.14 12.57 -14.77
CA ASP A 335 5.21 11.73 -14.03
C ASP A 335 5.81 11.30 -12.68
N SER A 336 4.97 10.77 -11.81
CA SER A 336 5.39 10.12 -10.58
C SER A 336 5.32 8.62 -10.73
N ASP A 337 6.47 7.96 -10.73
CA ASP A 337 6.58 6.50 -10.67
C ASP A 337 6.82 6.05 -9.23
N TYR A 338 6.46 4.83 -8.94
CA TYR A 338 6.62 4.24 -7.63
C TYR A 338 7.42 2.95 -7.73
N VAL A 339 8.21 2.68 -6.72
CA VAL A 339 9.12 1.56 -6.71
C VAL A 339 8.93 0.73 -5.47
N ALA A 340 8.83 -0.56 -5.67
CA ALA A 340 8.97 -1.55 -4.62
C ALA A 340 10.34 -2.20 -4.75
N GLY A 341 11.19 -2.03 -3.75
CA GLY A 341 12.47 -2.73 -3.67
C GLY A 341 12.29 -4.10 -3.03
N CYS A 342 12.87 -5.13 -3.62
CA CYS A 342 12.89 -6.47 -3.02
C CYS A 342 14.30 -7.09 -3.13
N ALA A 343 14.50 -8.21 -2.43
CA ALA A 343 15.82 -8.84 -2.31
C ALA A 343 16.50 -9.17 -3.65
N PHE A 344 15.74 -9.29 -4.74
CA PHE A 344 16.27 -9.74 -6.03
C PHE A 344 16.02 -8.80 -7.20
N SER A 345 15.08 -7.85 -7.07
CA SER A 345 14.72 -6.94 -8.17
C SER A 345 14.17 -5.62 -7.64
N LEU A 346 14.25 -4.58 -8.47
CA LEU A 346 13.44 -3.37 -8.33
C LEU A 346 12.25 -3.49 -9.26
N ILE A 347 11.06 -3.29 -8.71
CA ILE A 347 9.81 -3.36 -9.44
C ILE A 347 9.26 -1.94 -9.56
N ARG A 348 8.90 -1.57 -10.77
CA ARG A 348 8.23 -0.33 -11.08
C ARG A 348 6.74 -0.59 -11.23
N ALA A 349 5.92 0.26 -10.63
CA ALA A 349 4.50 0.33 -10.95
C ALA A 349 4.28 1.10 -12.25
N SER A 350 3.44 0.59 -13.12
CA SER A 350 2.85 1.37 -14.20
C SER A 350 1.80 2.33 -13.67
N ILE A 351 1.72 3.51 -14.26
CA ILE A 351 0.63 4.46 -13.98
C ILE A 351 -0.62 3.98 -14.70
N PRO A 352 -1.79 3.98 -14.05
CA PRO A 352 -3.05 3.58 -14.68
C PRO A 352 -3.29 4.34 -16.00
N GLY A 353 -3.62 3.59 -17.06
CA GLY A 353 -3.90 4.15 -18.39
C GLY A 353 -2.75 4.16 -19.38
N ARG A 354 -1.54 3.76 -19.00
CA ARG A 354 -0.40 3.56 -19.92
C ARG A 354 -0.18 2.07 -20.18
N GLY A 355 -0.86 1.53 -21.12
CA GLY A 355 -0.71 0.21 -21.76
C GLY A 355 -0.20 -0.98 -20.92
N PRO A 356 -0.53 -2.20 -21.25
CA PRO A 356 -0.15 -3.36 -20.44
C PRO A 356 1.38 -3.52 -20.45
N ASP A 357 2.02 -3.31 -19.32
CA ASP A 357 3.34 -3.85 -19.09
C ASP A 357 3.23 -5.39 -19.06
N SER A 358 4.25 -6.08 -19.50
CA SER A 358 4.26 -7.48 -19.92
C SER A 358 3.93 -8.54 -18.84
N GLN A 359 3.50 -8.13 -17.65
CA GLN A 359 3.12 -9.08 -16.60
C GLN A 359 1.60 -9.25 -16.53
N THR A 360 1.16 -10.51 -16.54
CA THR A 360 -0.23 -10.88 -16.32
C THR A 360 -0.64 -10.58 -14.89
N VAL A 361 -1.66 -9.77 -14.71
CA VAL A 361 -2.29 -9.54 -13.42
C VAL A 361 -3.51 -10.43 -13.30
N THR A 362 -3.50 -11.31 -12.31
CA THR A 362 -4.70 -12.08 -11.96
C THR A 362 -5.61 -11.22 -11.10
N ILE A 363 -6.88 -11.14 -11.46
CA ILE A 363 -7.91 -10.54 -10.62
C ILE A 363 -8.77 -11.61 -9.97
N SER A 364 -9.24 -11.31 -8.77
CA SER A 364 -10.23 -12.12 -8.08
C SER A 364 -11.19 -11.22 -7.32
N ILE A 365 -12.47 -11.41 -7.54
CA ILE A 365 -13.57 -10.73 -6.85
C ILE A 365 -14.45 -11.78 -6.23
N LYS A 366 -14.83 -11.54 -4.98
CA LYS A 366 -15.88 -12.30 -4.32
C LYS A 366 -16.84 -11.31 -3.66
N THR A 367 -18.09 -11.35 -4.09
CA THR A 367 -19.12 -10.43 -3.58
C THR A 367 -19.59 -10.81 -2.19
N LYS A 368 -20.42 -9.98 -1.59
CA LYS A 368 -21.26 -10.33 -0.45
C LYS A 368 -22.01 -11.65 -0.71
N ALA A 369 -22.27 -12.40 0.33
CA ALA A 369 -23.23 -13.51 0.31
C ALA A 369 -24.62 -12.93 0.57
N TRP A 370 -25.47 -12.85 -0.48
CA TRP A 370 -26.85 -12.40 -0.30
C TRP A 370 -27.72 -13.52 0.24
N ASN A 371 -28.29 -13.29 1.41
CA ASN A 371 -29.36 -14.14 1.92
C ASN A 371 -30.66 -13.80 1.20
N ILE A 372 -31.14 -14.74 0.39
CA ILE A 372 -32.33 -14.57 -0.42
C ILE A 372 -33.60 -15.00 0.34
N GLU A 373 -33.49 -15.38 1.61
CA GLU A 373 -34.62 -15.84 2.42
C GLU A 373 -35.20 -14.73 3.31
N ASP A 374 -36.50 -14.49 3.14
CA ASP A 374 -37.30 -13.71 4.11
C ASP A 374 -37.80 -14.55 5.30
N ARG A 375 -37.71 -15.88 5.25
CA ARG A 375 -38.10 -16.83 6.30
C ARG A 375 -37.45 -18.20 6.08
N VAL A 376 -37.12 -18.88 7.16
CA VAL A 376 -36.35 -20.13 7.35
C VAL A 376 -36.75 -21.33 6.45
N SER A 377 -37.68 -21.22 5.52
CA SER A 377 -38.23 -22.39 4.80
C SER A 377 -38.34 -22.32 3.30
N ARG A 378 -37.82 -21.28 2.63
CA ARG A 378 -38.06 -21.10 1.18
C ARG A 378 -36.78 -20.80 0.40
N ALA A 379 -36.20 -21.82 -0.24
CA ALA A 379 -35.14 -21.66 -1.19
C ALA A 379 -35.61 -20.85 -2.43
N LYS A 380 -34.85 -19.83 -2.83
CA LYS A 380 -35.09 -19.05 -4.06
C LYS A 380 -34.25 -19.60 -5.21
N ARG A 381 -34.70 -19.38 -6.42
CA ARG A 381 -33.95 -19.72 -7.62
C ARG A 381 -33.16 -18.50 -8.12
N GLY A 382 -31.84 -18.59 -8.17
CA GLY A 382 -31.01 -17.68 -8.92
C GLY A 382 -31.26 -17.83 -10.41
N LYS A 383 -31.75 -16.76 -11.06
CA LYS A 383 -32.14 -16.80 -12.47
C LYS A 383 -30.96 -16.53 -13.38
N TYR A 384 -30.29 -15.44 -13.16
CA TYR A 384 -29.07 -15.03 -13.87
C TYR A 384 -28.38 -13.87 -13.13
N CYS A 385 -27.12 -13.64 -13.49
CA CYS A 385 -26.37 -12.46 -13.10
C CYS A 385 -26.00 -11.67 -14.37
N ILE A 386 -26.03 -10.35 -14.29
CA ILE A 386 -25.53 -9.47 -15.33
C ILE A 386 -24.33 -8.71 -14.77
N VAL A 387 -23.19 -8.83 -15.43
CA VAL A 387 -21.97 -8.08 -15.10
C VAL A 387 -21.69 -7.09 -16.22
N GLY A 388 -21.66 -5.82 -15.89
CA GLY A 388 -21.28 -4.75 -16.84
C GLY A 388 -19.78 -4.65 -16.93
N LEU A 389 -19.20 -4.92 -18.10
CA LEU A 389 -17.77 -4.95 -18.36
C LEU A 389 -17.35 -3.89 -19.37
N GLY A 390 -16.18 -3.29 -19.15
CA GLY A 390 -15.47 -2.48 -20.13
C GLY A 390 -14.09 -3.10 -20.40
N THR A 391 -13.74 -3.32 -21.67
CA THR A 391 -12.48 -3.99 -22.04
C THR A 391 -11.56 -3.15 -22.93
N LYS A 392 -11.88 -1.88 -23.17
CA LYS A 392 -11.12 -0.97 -24.08
C LYS A 392 -10.71 -1.64 -25.40
N ASN A 393 -11.64 -2.38 -26.02
CA ASN A 393 -11.42 -3.14 -27.27
C ASN A 393 -10.35 -4.26 -27.18
N GLN A 394 -10.02 -4.70 -25.99
CA GLN A 394 -9.15 -5.87 -25.78
C GLN A 394 -10.01 -7.11 -25.48
N ASN A 395 -9.57 -8.25 -25.96
CA ASN A 395 -10.25 -9.51 -25.68
C ASN A 395 -9.90 -9.97 -24.24
N THR A 396 -10.90 -10.03 -23.39
CA THR A 396 -10.74 -10.41 -21.98
C THR A 396 -11.60 -11.63 -21.67
N THR A 397 -11.02 -12.61 -21.00
CA THR A 397 -11.70 -13.85 -20.65
C THR A 397 -12.03 -13.84 -19.16
N VAL A 398 -13.30 -13.81 -18.84
CA VAL A 398 -13.83 -13.80 -17.47
C VAL A 398 -14.36 -15.17 -17.11
N ARG A 399 -13.96 -15.68 -15.95
CA ARG A 399 -14.46 -16.95 -15.38
C ARG A 399 -15.33 -16.65 -14.17
N PRO A 400 -16.67 -16.65 -14.33
CA PRO A 400 -17.57 -16.50 -13.21
C PRO A 400 -17.78 -17.84 -12.50
N SER A 401 -17.92 -17.80 -11.19
CA SER A 401 -18.39 -18.93 -10.39
C SER A 401 -19.36 -18.46 -9.32
N TYR A 402 -20.28 -19.33 -8.91
CA TYR A 402 -21.21 -19.05 -7.83
C TYR A 402 -20.91 -19.95 -6.63
N TYR A 403 -20.88 -19.33 -5.46
CA TYR A 403 -20.96 -20.04 -4.20
C TYR A 403 -22.38 -19.96 -3.70
N TRP A 404 -22.95 -21.07 -3.29
CA TRP A 404 -24.26 -21.08 -2.68
C TRP A 404 -24.39 -22.22 -1.70
N THR A 405 -25.07 -21.98 -0.60
CA THR A 405 -25.33 -22.98 0.41
C THR A 405 -26.76 -23.47 0.29
N ALA A 406 -26.95 -24.77 0.15
CA ALA A 406 -28.25 -25.41 0.23
C ALA A 406 -28.62 -25.76 1.68
N ASP A 407 -27.69 -26.24 2.48
CA ASP A 407 -27.84 -26.61 3.89
C ASP A 407 -26.47 -26.52 4.56
N ASP A 408 -26.15 -25.42 5.24
CA ASP A 408 -24.98 -25.17 6.13
C ASP A 408 -23.61 -25.76 5.72
N GLN A 409 -23.46 -26.26 4.53
CA GLN A 409 -22.21 -26.74 3.96
C GLN A 409 -21.85 -25.93 2.74
N ASP A 410 -20.61 -25.44 2.70
CA ASP A 410 -20.00 -24.80 1.53
C ASP A 410 -20.04 -25.78 0.34
N THR A 411 -21.02 -25.65 -0.52
CA THR A 411 -21.06 -26.42 -1.76
C THR A 411 -20.08 -25.83 -2.76
N VAL A 412 -19.27 -26.69 -3.34
CA VAL A 412 -18.28 -26.37 -4.38
C VAL A 412 -18.91 -25.51 -5.48
N PRO A 413 -18.25 -24.45 -5.91
CA PRO A 413 -18.77 -23.55 -6.94
C PRO A 413 -19.05 -24.29 -8.23
N ALA A 414 -20.21 -24.04 -8.82
CA ALA A 414 -20.44 -24.43 -10.19
C ALA A 414 -19.64 -23.50 -11.09
N ASP A 415 -18.52 -23.97 -11.64
CA ASP A 415 -17.74 -23.23 -12.62
C ASP A 415 -18.53 -23.09 -13.91
N PHE A 416 -18.73 -21.85 -14.34
CA PHE A 416 -19.30 -21.56 -15.64
C PHE A 416 -18.18 -21.42 -16.68
N PRO A 417 -18.47 -21.80 -17.95
CA PRO A 417 -17.48 -21.67 -18.98
C PRO A 417 -16.98 -20.23 -19.13
N ALA A 418 -15.67 -20.07 -19.28
CA ALA A 418 -15.06 -18.79 -19.51
C ALA A 418 -15.69 -18.08 -20.72
N LYS A 419 -15.97 -16.79 -20.58
CA LYS A 419 -16.53 -15.97 -21.66
C LYS A 419 -15.53 -14.91 -22.07
N SER A 420 -15.21 -14.87 -23.37
CA SER A 420 -14.40 -13.81 -23.98
C SER A 420 -15.28 -12.67 -24.43
N LYS A 421 -14.90 -11.44 -24.12
CA LYS A 421 -15.61 -10.22 -24.47
C LYS A 421 -14.66 -9.14 -24.97
N THR A 422 -15.17 -8.33 -25.91
CA THR A 422 -14.45 -7.19 -26.48
C THR A 422 -15.40 -5.98 -26.48
N GLY A 423 -14.95 -4.85 -25.95
CA GLY A 423 -15.75 -3.63 -25.84
C GLY A 423 -16.54 -3.50 -24.52
N THR A 424 -17.43 -2.51 -24.47
CA THR A 424 -18.29 -2.28 -23.31
C THR A 424 -19.59 -3.06 -23.49
N GLU A 425 -19.76 -4.13 -22.74
CA GLU A 425 -20.93 -5.01 -22.86
C GLU A 425 -21.38 -5.55 -21.49
N ALA A 426 -22.69 -5.84 -21.40
CA ALA A 426 -23.22 -6.58 -20.28
C ALA A 426 -23.09 -8.09 -20.54
N MET A 427 -22.40 -8.79 -19.64
CA MET A 427 -22.30 -10.23 -19.69
C MET A 427 -23.39 -10.87 -18.84
N LYS A 428 -24.28 -11.65 -19.48
CA LYS A 428 -25.28 -12.43 -18.76
C LYS A 428 -24.74 -13.81 -18.44
N ILE A 429 -24.76 -14.15 -17.15
CA ILE A 429 -24.34 -15.43 -16.61
C ILE A 429 -25.58 -16.16 -16.11
N GLN A 430 -25.77 -17.41 -16.52
CA GLN A 430 -26.93 -18.20 -16.10
C GLN A 430 -26.85 -18.45 -14.59
N GLY A 431 -27.98 -18.38 -13.88
CA GLY A 431 -28.01 -18.60 -12.45
C GLY A 431 -27.80 -20.06 -12.05
N PRO A 432 -27.32 -20.29 -10.84
CA PRO A 432 -26.89 -21.62 -10.39
C PRO A 432 -28.05 -22.58 -10.05
N GLY A 433 -29.29 -22.10 -9.93
CA GLY A 433 -30.40 -22.92 -9.51
C GLY A 433 -31.02 -22.46 -8.18
N TYR A 434 -31.29 -23.38 -7.26
CA TYR A 434 -31.94 -23.11 -5.98
C TYR A 434 -30.93 -23.09 -4.84
N GLY A 435 -31.00 -22.08 -3.95
CA GLY A 435 -30.17 -21.97 -2.76
C GLY A 435 -30.69 -20.94 -1.77
N ARG A 436 -30.10 -20.91 -0.57
CA ARG A 436 -30.41 -19.94 0.48
C ARG A 436 -29.58 -18.66 0.33
N THR A 437 -28.29 -18.83 0.10
CA THR A 437 -27.36 -17.72 -0.10
C THR A 437 -26.74 -17.79 -1.49
N PHE A 438 -26.42 -16.65 -2.04
CA PHE A 438 -25.73 -16.51 -3.30
C PHE A 438 -24.52 -15.61 -3.13
N GLN A 439 -23.38 -16.05 -3.63
CA GLN A 439 -22.17 -15.27 -3.70
C GLN A 439 -21.55 -15.46 -5.08
N LEU A 440 -21.25 -14.36 -5.77
CA LEU A 440 -20.58 -14.38 -7.06
C LEU A 440 -19.08 -14.25 -6.89
N SER A 441 -18.31 -15.11 -7.55
CA SER A 441 -16.87 -14.93 -7.75
C SER A 441 -16.59 -14.69 -9.23
N ILE A 442 -15.63 -13.81 -9.51
CA ILE A 442 -15.13 -13.51 -10.85
C ILE A 442 -13.62 -13.56 -10.81
N ASP A 443 -13.05 -14.48 -11.58
CA ASP A 443 -11.61 -14.60 -11.73
C ASP A 443 -11.20 -14.32 -13.19
N GLU A 444 -10.07 -13.64 -13.39
CA GLU A 444 -9.53 -13.32 -14.69
C GLU A 444 -8.00 -13.27 -14.62
N SER A 445 -7.33 -13.80 -15.63
CA SER A 445 -5.87 -13.91 -15.67
C SER A 445 -5.29 -13.61 -17.07
N SER A 446 -5.87 -12.66 -17.79
CA SER A 446 -5.36 -12.22 -19.09
C SER A 446 -4.46 -10.99 -18.96
N THR A 447 -3.78 -10.63 -20.04
CA THR A 447 -3.06 -9.37 -20.18
C THR A 447 -3.95 -8.21 -20.59
N GLY A 448 -5.25 -8.47 -20.84
CA GLY A 448 -6.23 -7.50 -21.32
C GLY A 448 -6.68 -6.52 -20.23
N TRP A 449 -7.13 -5.34 -20.67
CA TRP A 449 -7.79 -4.36 -19.81
C TRP A 449 -9.18 -4.83 -19.40
N LEU A 450 -9.53 -4.64 -18.14
CA LEU A 450 -10.88 -4.95 -17.63
C LEU A 450 -11.35 -3.86 -16.65
N GLU A 451 -12.59 -3.41 -16.87
CA GLU A 451 -13.36 -2.59 -15.94
C GLU A 451 -14.65 -3.32 -15.58
N ILE A 452 -15.07 -3.26 -14.33
CA ILE A 452 -16.36 -3.79 -13.87
C ILE A 452 -17.18 -2.62 -13.35
N HIS A 453 -18.24 -2.29 -14.08
CA HIS A 453 -19.09 -1.13 -13.81
C HIS A 453 -20.23 -1.45 -12.85
N PHE A 454 -20.82 -2.64 -12.97
CA PHE A 454 -21.88 -3.10 -12.09
C PHE A 454 -22.03 -4.61 -12.08
N ILE A 455 -22.63 -5.12 -11.02
CA ILE A 455 -23.08 -6.50 -10.89
C ILE A 455 -24.55 -6.47 -10.50
N ASN A 456 -25.40 -7.14 -11.27
CA ASN A 456 -26.83 -7.26 -11.00
C ASN A 456 -27.22 -8.74 -10.91
N LEU A 457 -27.57 -9.19 -9.72
CA LEU A 457 -28.04 -10.54 -9.45
C LEU A 457 -29.58 -10.56 -9.46
N VAL A 458 -30.18 -11.38 -10.33
CA VAL A 458 -31.62 -11.51 -10.48
C VAL A 458 -32.07 -12.87 -9.95
N GLY A 459 -32.93 -12.86 -8.94
CA GLY A 459 -33.52 -14.04 -8.33
C GLY A 459 -35.05 -14.11 -8.48
N MET A 460 -35.63 -15.26 -8.33
CA MET A 460 -37.08 -15.49 -8.29
C MET A 460 -37.45 -16.31 -7.06
N LEU A 461 -38.49 -15.89 -6.34
CA LEU A 461 -39.12 -16.66 -5.29
C LEU A 461 -39.83 -17.91 -5.89
N LYS A 462 -39.47 -19.09 -5.38
CA LYS A 462 -40.27 -20.29 -5.67
C LYS A 462 -41.51 -20.28 -4.77
N ARG A 463 -42.71 -20.26 -5.38
CA ARG A 463 -43.96 -20.48 -4.68
C ARG A 463 -44.01 -21.96 -4.26
N GLN A 464 -43.97 -22.27 -2.97
CA GLN A 464 -44.41 -23.59 -2.51
C GLN A 464 -45.93 -23.70 -2.78
N GLN A 465 -46.32 -24.63 -3.61
CA GLN A 465 -47.69 -25.10 -3.61
C GLN A 465 -47.90 -25.79 -2.22
N ILE A 466 -48.67 -25.09 -1.41
CA ILE A 466 -49.27 -25.77 -0.23
C ILE A 466 -50.31 -26.66 -0.85
N GLU A 467 -50.01 -27.93 -1.07
CA GLU A 467 -51.05 -28.94 -1.22
C GLU A 467 -51.76 -29.02 0.13
N ALA A 468 -52.94 -28.38 0.17
CA ALA A 468 -53.89 -28.64 1.24
C ALA A 468 -54.38 -30.07 1.01
N THR A 469 -53.83 -31.00 1.79
CA THR A 469 -54.46 -32.32 1.98
C THR A 469 -55.70 -32.05 2.83
N VAL A 470 -56.87 -32.14 2.20
CA VAL A 470 -58.19 -32.21 2.84
C VAL A 470 -58.38 -33.60 3.43
#